data_c9eaa00f32d15cd417303461f17d2cb7
#
_entry.id   c9eaa00f32d15cd417303461f17d2cb7
#
_cell.length_a   1.000
_cell.length_b   1.000
_cell.length_c   1.000
_cell.angle_alpha   90.00
_cell.angle_beta   90.00
_cell.angle_gamma   90.00
#
_symmetry.space_group_name_H-M   'P 1'
#
loop_
_entity.id
_entity.type
_entity.pdbx_description
1 polymer ?
#
loop_
_entity_poly.entity_id
_entity_poly.type
_entity_poly.pdbx_seq_one_letter_code
_entity_poly.pdbx_strand_id
1 'polypeptide(L)'
;MVFDMLPKEASSRKRVIDVGSDHGLFSLACLQTFDDVFCVCTDIHELPAKRTQQCLEENGYGLRVEVHNVDGLEGITLIPGDTIVMSGLGGNNIIHILHEVIPRTPIEVLKSVTFVLQPQKTFDGVRRFLTRNGFDIEDEVTCVDSKLHYFCIRSVFSGNAHELSSKDAFYGPILCKKFSQGDKDVSVYFDYLNKKYSYKSRSNNELRSLMEKEGLL
;
A
#
# COMPACT_ATOMS: atom_id res chain seq x y z
N MET A 1 -8.37 5.71 6.31
CA MET A 1 -6.99 5.82 5.78
C MET A 1 -6.82 5.14 4.42
N VAL A 2 -6.78 3.80 4.31
CA VAL A 2 -6.58 3.13 2.99
C VAL A 2 -7.66 3.55 2.00
N PHE A 3 -8.90 3.58 2.43
CA PHE A 3 -10.04 4.03 1.65
C PHE A 3 -9.91 5.47 1.11
N ASP A 4 -9.37 6.37 1.91
CA ASP A 4 -9.18 7.79 1.54
C ASP A 4 -8.08 7.98 0.49
N MET A 5 -7.24 6.95 0.30
CA MET A 5 -6.17 6.93 -0.70
C MET A 5 -6.64 6.42 -2.08
N LEU A 6 -7.86 5.90 -2.18
CA LEU A 6 -8.44 5.53 -3.46
C LEU A 6 -8.59 6.75 -4.37
N PRO A 7 -8.44 6.61 -5.69
CA PRO A 7 -8.71 7.69 -6.63
C PRO A 7 -10.13 8.23 -6.44
N LYS A 8 -10.30 9.54 -6.42
CA LYS A 8 -11.61 10.18 -6.23
C LYS A 8 -12.49 10.11 -7.47
N GLU A 9 -11.87 10.06 -8.64
CA GLU A 9 -12.58 9.99 -9.91
C GLU A 9 -13.10 8.58 -10.19
N ALA A 10 -14.37 8.45 -10.54
CA ALA A 10 -15.02 7.16 -10.85
C ALA A 10 -14.31 6.39 -11.97
N SER A 11 -13.78 7.10 -12.98
CA SER A 11 -13.03 6.50 -14.10
C SER A 11 -11.77 5.74 -13.67
N SER A 12 -11.16 6.16 -12.55
CA SER A 12 -9.90 5.60 -12.04
C SER A 12 -10.08 4.56 -10.93
N ARG A 13 -11.30 4.11 -10.64
CA ARG A 13 -11.57 3.07 -9.63
C ARG A 13 -12.67 2.09 -10.02
N LYS A 14 -12.91 1.94 -11.32
CA LYS A 14 -13.94 1.00 -11.82
C LYS A 14 -13.64 -0.43 -11.38
N ARG A 15 -12.37 -0.80 -11.28
CA ARG A 15 -11.93 -2.09 -10.74
C ARG A 15 -10.93 -1.87 -9.63
N VAL A 16 -11.28 -2.33 -8.44
CA VAL A 16 -10.41 -2.34 -7.26
C VAL A 16 -9.96 -3.78 -7.01
N ILE A 17 -8.66 -3.98 -6.96
CA ILE A 17 -8.04 -5.29 -6.71
C ILE A 17 -7.52 -5.30 -5.28
N ASP A 18 -8.17 -6.06 -4.40
CA ASP A 18 -7.88 -6.20 -2.98
C ASP A 18 -7.02 -7.44 -2.76
N VAL A 19 -5.72 -7.23 -2.57
CA VAL A 19 -4.72 -8.31 -2.45
C VAL A 19 -4.49 -8.66 -0.99
N GLY A 20 -4.74 -9.91 -0.63
CA GLY A 20 -4.78 -10.37 0.77
C GLY A 20 -6.07 -9.91 1.44
N SER A 21 -7.21 -10.19 0.81
CA SER A 21 -8.53 -9.66 1.20
C SER A 21 -9.06 -10.19 2.53
N ASP A 22 -8.51 -11.32 3.05
CA ASP A 22 -8.82 -11.98 4.33
C ASP A 22 -10.33 -12.23 4.53
N HIS A 23 -11.07 -11.26 5.06
CA HIS A 23 -12.51 -11.33 5.28
C HIS A 23 -13.34 -10.49 4.28
N GLY A 24 -12.70 -9.84 3.31
CA GLY A 24 -13.37 -9.01 2.30
C GLY A 24 -13.96 -7.69 2.82
N LEU A 25 -13.61 -7.26 4.04
CA LEU A 25 -14.23 -6.08 4.67
C LEU A 25 -13.88 -4.78 3.93
N PHE A 26 -12.66 -4.66 3.40
CA PHE A 26 -12.28 -3.50 2.60
C PHE A 26 -13.06 -3.46 1.28
N SER A 27 -13.13 -4.57 0.59
CA SER A 27 -13.92 -4.70 -0.65
C SER A 27 -15.40 -4.47 -0.42
N LEU A 28 -15.96 -4.95 0.70
CA LEU A 28 -17.33 -4.67 1.10
C LEU A 28 -17.57 -3.16 1.28
N ALA A 29 -16.66 -2.47 1.97
CA ALA A 29 -16.76 -1.01 2.14
C ALA A 29 -16.68 -0.26 0.80
N CYS A 30 -15.86 -0.70 -0.15
CA CYS A 30 -15.81 -0.15 -1.50
C CYS A 30 -17.15 -0.33 -2.23
N LEU A 31 -17.70 -1.53 -2.22
CA LEU A 31 -18.95 -1.88 -2.90
C LEU A 31 -20.17 -1.17 -2.32
N GLN A 32 -20.16 -0.91 -1.00
CA GLN A 32 -21.22 -0.14 -0.32
C GLN A 32 -21.13 1.36 -0.59
N THR A 33 -19.94 1.87 -0.89
CA THR A 33 -19.74 3.32 -1.07
C THR A 33 -19.82 3.75 -2.52
N PHE A 34 -19.41 2.88 -3.46
CA PHE A 34 -19.32 3.20 -4.88
C PHE A 34 -20.19 2.25 -5.71
N ASP A 35 -21.20 2.80 -6.39
CA ASP A 35 -22.14 2.00 -7.18
C ASP A 35 -21.53 1.40 -8.43
N ASP A 36 -20.46 1.98 -8.97
CA ASP A 36 -19.78 1.64 -10.21
C ASP A 36 -18.52 0.78 -10.03
N VAL A 37 -18.15 0.42 -8.79
CA VAL A 37 -16.97 -0.37 -8.49
C VAL A 37 -17.22 -1.86 -8.70
N PHE A 38 -16.26 -2.53 -9.32
CA PHE A 38 -16.11 -3.98 -9.35
C PHE A 38 -14.88 -4.37 -8.52
N CYS A 39 -14.99 -5.34 -7.62
CA CYS A 39 -13.88 -5.80 -6.80
C CYS A 39 -13.32 -7.13 -7.31
N VAL A 40 -11.99 -7.21 -7.40
CA VAL A 40 -11.26 -8.46 -7.56
C VAL A 40 -10.49 -8.70 -6.27
N CYS A 41 -10.82 -9.77 -5.56
CA CYS A 41 -10.22 -10.10 -4.28
C CYS A 41 -9.27 -11.29 -4.47
N THR A 42 -8.07 -11.20 -3.90
CA THR A 42 -7.14 -12.35 -3.91
C THR A 42 -6.69 -12.68 -2.50
N ASP A 43 -6.48 -13.96 -2.23
CA ASP A 43 -5.84 -14.44 -0.99
C ASP A 43 -5.12 -15.75 -1.27
N ILE A 44 -3.91 -15.89 -0.72
CA ILE A 44 -3.11 -17.12 -0.89
C ILE A 44 -3.72 -18.31 -0.13
N HIS A 45 -4.52 -18.03 0.90
CA HIS A 45 -5.15 -19.04 1.72
C HIS A 45 -6.61 -19.29 1.31
N GLU A 46 -6.96 -20.54 1.09
CA GLU A 46 -8.29 -20.96 0.63
C GLU A 46 -9.41 -20.53 1.60
N LEU A 47 -9.20 -20.65 2.91
CA LEU A 47 -10.24 -20.31 3.89
C LEU A 47 -10.55 -18.79 3.92
N PRO A 48 -9.56 -17.88 3.97
CA PRO A 48 -9.78 -16.44 3.78
C PRO A 48 -10.49 -16.11 2.47
N ALA A 49 -10.05 -16.67 1.33
CA ALA A 49 -10.70 -16.44 0.05
C ALA A 49 -12.20 -16.85 0.07
N LYS A 50 -12.52 -18.03 0.63
CA LYS A 50 -13.91 -18.46 0.81
C LYS A 50 -14.73 -17.56 1.72
N ARG A 51 -14.14 -17.05 2.81
CA ARG A 51 -14.80 -16.08 3.71
C ARG A 51 -15.10 -14.77 3.00
N THR A 52 -14.14 -14.27 2.21
CA THR A 52 -14.34 -13.09 1.37
C THR A 52 -15.51 -13.29 0.41
N GLN A 53 -15.54 -14.40 -0.33
CA GLN A 53 -16.64 -14.72 -1.24
C GLN A 53 -17.98 -14.73 -0.51
N GLN A 54 -18.08 -15.48 0.57
CA GLN A 54 -19.29 -15.60 1.36
C GLN A 54 -19.74 -14.23 1.91
N CYS A 55 -18.84 -13.44 2.48
CA CYS A 55 -19.14 -12.11 3.01
C CYS A 55 -19.76 -11.21 1.95
N LEU A 56 -19.19 -11.18 0.74
CA LEU A 56 -19.65 -10.29 -0.32
C LEU A 56 -20.95 -10.77 -0.95
N GLU A 57 -21.16 -12.08 -1.09
CA GLU A 57 -22.42 -12.68 -1.60
C GLU A 57 -23.58 -12.45 -0.61
N GLU A 58 -23.38 -12.71 0.68
CA GLU A 58 -24.38 -12.51 1.75
C GLU A 58 -24.83 -11.05 1.87
N ASN A 59 -23.95 -10.10 1.51
CA ASN A 59 -24.27 -8.68 1.44
C ASN A 59 -24.84 -8.22 0.09
N GLY A 60 -25.11 -9.15 -0.84
CA GLY A 60 -25.78 -8.88 -2.12
C GLY A 60 -24.85 -8.39 -3.24
N TYR A 61 -23.53 -8.51 -3.09
CA TYR A 61 -22.55 -8.01 -4.06
C TYR A 61 -21.93 -9.08 -4.98
N GLY A 62 -22.46 -10.31 -4.98
CA GLY A 62 -21.91 -11.42 -5.76
C GLY A 62 -21.72 -11.17 -7.26
N LEU A 63 -22.53 -10.25 -7.85
CA LEU A 63 -22.41 -9.88 -9.26
C LEU A 63 -21.36 -8.79 -9.54
N ARG A 64 -20.78 -8.19 -8.50
CA ARG A 64 -19.76 -7.12 -8.60
C ARG A 64 -18.42 -7.51 -7.98
N VAL A 65 -18.19 -8.82 -7.83
CA VAL A 65 -16.95 -9.34 -7.22
C VAL A 65 -16.48 -10.62 -7.92
N GLU A 66 -15.17 -10.75 -8.01
CA GLU A 66 -14.47 -12.00 -8.27
C GLU A 66 -13.51 -12.27 -7.12
N VAL A 67 -13.44 -13.51 -6.65
CA VAL A 67 -12.51 -13.93 -5.60
C VAL A 67 -11.64 -15.07 -6.11
N HIS A 68 -10.32 -14.90 -5.99
CA HIS A 68 -9.32 -15.84 -6.45
C HIS A 68 -8.45 -16.33 -5.28
N ASN A 69 -8.27 -17.63 -5.16
CA ASN A 69 -7.32 -18.21 -4.24
C ASN A 69 -5.97 -18.38 -4.95
N VAL A 70 -5.16 -17.32 -4.93
CA VAL A 70 -3.86 -17.23 -5.62
C VAL A 70 -2.87 -16.42 -4.79
N ASP A 71 -1.57 -16.57 -5.09
CA ASP A 71 -0.53 -15.74 -4.47
C ASP A 71 -0.50 -14.35 -5.14
N GLY A 72 -0.72 -13.33 -4.33
CA GLY A 72 -0.69 -11.94 -4.77
C GLY A 72 -1.60 -11.67 -5.95
N LEU A 73 -1.01 -11.42 -7.11
CA LEU A 73 -1.69 -11.12 -8.38
C LEU A 73 -1.50 -12.23 -9.43
N GLU A 74 -1.13 -13.44 -9.05
CA GLU A 74 -0.94 -14.55 -9.98
C GLU A 74 -2.22 -14.78 -10.79
N GLY A 75 -2.07 -14.88 -12.12
CA GLY A 75 -3.22 -15.06 -13.04
C GLY A 75 -4.10 -13.82 -13.24
N ILE A 76 -3.93 -12.77 -12.47
CA ILE A 76 -4.70 -11.52 -12.62
C ILE A 76 -4.04 -10.63 -13.66
N THR A 77 -4.75 -10.35 -14.75
CA THR A 77 -4.33 -9.40 -15.78
C THR A 77 -4.80 -8.00 -15.41
N LEU A 78 -3.86 -7.05 -15.32
CA LEU A 78 -4.19 -5.65 -15.07
C LEU A 78 -4.76 -5.01 -16.32
N ILE A 79 -5.73 -4.12 -16.13
CA ILE A 79 -6.33 -3.31 -17.19
C ILE A 79 -6.21 -1.82 -16.86
N PRO A 80 -6.33 -0.92 -17.86
CA PRO A 80 -6.27 0.51 -17.62
C PRO A 80 -7.29 1.00 -16.58
N GLY A 81 -6.83 1.78 -15.61
CA GLY A 81 -7.66 2.34 -14.55
C GLY A 81 -7.86 1.44 -13.34
N ASP A 82 -7.16 0.32 -13.24
CA ASP A 82 -7.16 -0.51 -12.03
C ASP A 82 -6.61 0.26 -10.82
N THR A 83 -7.18 -0.01 -9.66
CA THR A 83 -6.61 0.38 -8.38
C THR A 83 -6.24 -0.88 -7.60
N ILE A 84 -4.96 -1.06 -7.34
CA ILE A 84 -4.45 -2.20 -6.57
C ILE A 84 -4.26 -1.77 -5.14
N VAL A 85 -4.87 -2.51 -4.22
CA VAL A 85 -4.76 -2.28 -2.78
C VAL A 85 -4.06 -3.46 -2.14
N MET A 86 -2.97 -3.18 -1.41
CA MET A 86 -2.23 -4.14 -0.61
C MET A 86 -2.15 -3.61 0.82
N SER A 87 -3.10 -4.01 1.65
CA SER A 87 -3.21 -3.53 3.03
C SER A 87 -2.93 -4.64 4.03
N GLY A 88 -2.17 -4.32 5.09
CA GLY A 88 -1.86 -5.30 6.14
C GLY A 88 -0.75 -6.29 5.79
N LEU A 89 -0.15 -6.19 4.62
CA LEU A 89 0.90 -7.11 4.17
C LEU A 89 2.29 -6.70 4.68
N GLY A 90 3.18 -7.68 4.82
CA GLY A 90 4.60 -7.42 5.03
C GLY A 90 5.22 -6.73 3.80
N GLY A 91 6.12 -5.73 4.02
CA GLY A 91 6.72 -5.00 2.89
C GLY A 91 7.48 -5.90 1.90
N ASN A 92 8.10 -6.97 2.36
CA ASN A 92 8.76 -7.94 1.47
C ASN A 92 7.76 -8.66 0.56
N ASN A 93 6.57 -8.99 1.07
CA ASN A 93 5.51 -9.60 0.26
C ASN A 93 4.98 -8.60 -0.78
N ILE A 94 4.79 -7.34 -0.39
CA ILE A 94 4.42 -6.28 -1.35
C ILE A 94 5.46 -6.16 -2.46
N ILE A 95 6.76 -6.10 -2.11
CA ILE A 95 7.86 -6.03 -3.08
C ILE A 95 7.85 -7.25 -4.00
N HIS A 96 7.66 -8.45 -3.46
CA HIS A 96 7.58 -9.68 -4.24
C HIS A 96 6.43 -9.63 -5.27
N ILE A 97 5.23 -9.29 -4.83
CA ILE A 97 4.05 -9.19 -5.71
C ILE A 97 4.28 -8.14 -6.82
N LEU A 98 4.83 -6.97 -6.46
CA LEU A 98 5.15 -5.93 -7.43
C LEU A 98 6.23 -6.39 -8.43
N HIS A 99 7.26 -7.09 -7.96
CA HIS A 99 8.33 -7.64 -8.81
C HIS A 99 7.80 -8.62 -9.85
N GLU A 100 6.76 -9.39 -9.52
CA GLU A 100 6.14 -10.36 -10.43
C GLU A 100 5.16 -9.67 -11.41
N VAL A 101 4.42 -8.66 -10.97
CA VAL A 101 3.36 -8.06 -11.80
C VAL A 101 3.89 -7.01 -12.77
N ILE A 102 4.88 -6.21 -12.36
CA ILE A 102 5.40 -5.10 -13.18
C ILE A 102 5.93 -5.57 -14.53
N PRO A 103 6.83 -6.58 -14.63
CA PRO A 103 7.42 -6.99 -15.91
C PRO A 103 6.41 -7.58 -16.91
N ARG A 104 5.31 -8.13 -16.43
CA ARG A 104 4.28 -8.75 -17.29
C ARG A 104 3.15 -7.78 -17.68
N THR A 105 3.13 -6.57 -17.11
CA THR A 105 2.12 -5.56 -17.38
C THR A 105 2.59 -4.62 -18.49
N PRO A 106 1.83 -4.44 -19.58
CA PRO A 106 2.17 -3.44 -20.61
C PRO A 106 2.32 -2.06 -20.00
N ILE A 107 3.34 -1.32 -20.44
CA ILE A 107 3.70 -0.03 -19.83
C ILE A 107 2.56 1.00 -19.87
N GLU A 108 1.75 0.98 -20.93
CA GLU A 108 0.60 1.88 -21.08
C GLU A 108 -0.52 1.55 -20.10
N VAL A 109 -0.67 0.28 -19.72
CA VAL A 109 -1.57 -0.13 -18.64
C VAL A 109 -1.00 0.32 -17.30
N LEU A 110 0.28 0.03 -17.05
CA LEU A 110 0.95 0.35 -15.79
C LEU A 110 0.88 1.85 -15.45
N LYS A 111 1.01 2.73 -16.44
CA LYS A 111 0.87 4.19 -16.29
C LYS A 111 -0.52 4.65 -15.82
N SER A 112 -1.54 3.82 -16.00
CA SER A 112 -2.93 4.14 -15.61
C SER A 112 -3.39 3.43 -14.34
N VAL A 113 -2.52 2.61 -13.74
CA VAL A 113 -2.82 1.86 -12.52
C VAL A 113 -2.39 2.65 -11.30
N THR A 114 -3.26 2.70 -10.30
CA THR A 114 -2.94 3.28 -8.99
C THR A 114 -2.64 2.16 -7.99
N PHE A 115 -1.56 2.32 -7.23
CA PHE A 115 -1.18 1.41 -6.16
C PHE A 115 -1.39 2.08 -4.81
N VAL A 116 -2.17 1.45 -3.95
CA VAL A 116 -2.44 1.88 -2.57
C VAL A 116 -1.87 0.82 -1.63
N LEU A 117 -0.78 1.15 -0.96
CA LEU A 117 0.05 0.20 -0.23
C LEU A 117 0.11 0.56 1.26
N GLN A 118 -0.20 -0.39 2.11
CA GLN A 118 -0.08 -0.25 3.57
C GLN A 118 0.84 -1.35 4.13
N PRO A 119 2.18 -1.19 4.03
CA PRO A 119 3.13 -2.15 4.55
C PRO A 119 3.20 -2.10 6.08
N GLN A 120 3.18 -3.28 6.73
CA GLN A 120 3.34 -3.38 8.18
C GLN A 120 4.81 -3.36 8.64
N LYS A 121 5.72 -3.79 7.77
CA LYS A 121 7.17 -3.87 8.02
C LYS A 121 7.92 -3.54 6.74
N THR A 122 9.23 -3.29 6.83
CA THR A 122 10.12 -3.06 5.66
C THR A 122 9.59 -1.93 4.75
N PHE A 123 9.02 -0.90 5.34
CA PHE A 123 8.36 0.19 4.62
C PHE A 123 9.37 1.05 3.83
N ASP A 124 10.57 1.21 4.33
CA ASP A 124 11.69 1.85 3.65
C ASP A 124 12.10 1.09 2.39
N GLY A 125 12.14 -0.25 2.47
CA GLY A 125 12.35 -1.12 1.32
C GLY A 125 11.27 -0.97 0.24
N VAL A 126 9.99 -0.87 0.64
CA VAL A 126 8.88 -0.66 -0.31
C VAL A 126 9.04 0.68 -1.04
N ARG A 127 9.32 1.78 -0.33
CA ARG A 127 9.54 3.09 -0.95
C ARG A 127 10.72 3.09 -1.92
N ARG A 128 11.87 2.51 -1.51
CA ARG A 128 13.03 2.36 -2.39
C ARG A 128 12.73 1.51 -3.61
N PHE A 129 11.99 0.40 -3.44
CA PHE A 129 11.59 -0.44 -4.54
C PHE A 129 10.74 0.34 -5.56
N LEU A 130 9.73 1.06 -5.09
CA LEU A 130 8.85 1.86 -5.94
C LEU A 130 9.67 2.86 -6.77
N THR A 131 10.45 3.72 -6.13
CA THR A 131 11.16 4.79 -6.84
C THR A 131 12.27 4.27 -7.77
N ARG A 132 12.96 3.18 -7.41
CA ARG A 132 13.94 2.52 -8.28
C ARG A 132 13.32 1.90 -9.53
N ASN A 133 12.06 1.49 -9.44
CA ASN A 133 11.33 0.89 -10.55
C ASN A 133 10.42 1.89 -11.30
N GLY A 134 10.67 3.20 -11.14
CA GLY A 134 10.00 4.25 -11.90
C GLY A 134 8.60 4.61 -11.41
N PHE A 135 8.30 4.37 -10.14
CA PHE A 135 7.05 4.83 -9.53
C PHE A 135 7.27 6.12 -8.76
N ASP A 136 6.34 7.04 -8.93
CA ASP A 136 6.24 8.23 -8.11
C ASP A 136 5.33 7.95 -6.90
N ILE A 137 5.77 8.38 -5.73
CA ILE A 137 4.95 8.38 -4.51
C ILE A 137 4.16 9.70 -4.53
N GLU A 138 2.87 9.61 -4.87
CA GLU A 138 2.01 10.79 -5.02
C GLU A 138 1.49 11.32 -3.68
N ASP A 139 1.16 10.40 -2.79
CA ASP A 139 0.65 10.75 -1.46
C ASP A 139 1.02 9.71 -0.42
N GLU A 140 1.13 10.16 0.82
CA GLU A 140 1.31 9.34 1.99
C GLU A 140 0.47 9.92 3.12
N VAL A 141 -0.22 9.07 3.85
CA VAL A 141 -1.05 9.46 4.99
C VAL A 141 -0.76 8.58 6.20
N THR A 142 -0.99 9.13 7.37
CA THR A 142 -0.84 8.40 8.64
C THR A 142 -2.15 8.35 9.38
N CYS A 143 -2.35 7.34 10.20
CA CYS A 143 -3.41 7.30 11.18
C CYS A 143 -3.00 6.54 12.44
N VAL A 144 -3.73 6.81 13.52
CA VAL A 144 -3.61 6.08 14.78
C VAL A 144 -4.93 5.39 15.05
N ASP A 145 -4.87 4.08 15.28
CA ASP A 145 -6.01 3.30 15.72
C ASP A 145 -5.60 2.43 16.91
N SER A 146 -6.35 2.53 18.01
CA SER A 146 -6.14 1.70 19.21
C SER A 146 -4.68 1.66 19.69
N LYS A 147 -3.97 2.80 19.66
CA LYS A 147 -2.54 3.00 19.98
C LYS A 147 -1.55 2.42 18.97
N LEU A 148 -2.02 1.87 17.86
CA LEU A 148 -1.19 1.44 16.75
C LEU A 148 -1.10 2.57 15.71
N HIS A 149 0.10 2.75 15.19
CA HIS A 149 0.37 3.77 14.18
C HIS A 149 0.51 3.10 12.82
N TYR A 150 -0.23 3.60 11.87
CA TYR A 150 -0.26 3.11 10.50
C TYR A 150 0.08 4.24 9.53
N PHE A 151 0.53 3.87 8.35
CA PHE A 151 0.67 4.77 7.23
C PHE A 151 0.28 4.04 5.95
N CYS A 152 -0.03 4.80 4.91
CA CYS A 152 -0.39 4.28 3.60
C CYS A 152 0.28 5.11 2.52
N ILE A 153 0.69 4.47 1.43
CA ILE A 153 1.34 5.06 0.27
C ILE A 153 0.37 4.96 -0.90
N ARG A 154 0.15 6.06 -1.64
CA ARG A 154 -0.40 6.04 -2.99
C ARG A 154 0.72 6.30 -3.98
N SER A 155 0.81 5.44 -4.99
CA SER A 155 1.88 5.46 -5.97
C SER A 155 1.36 5.15 -7.37
N VAL A 156 1.98 5.76 -8.38
CA VAL A 156 1.69 5.55 -9.80
C VAL A 156 2.99 5.35 -10.57
N PHE A 157 2.94 4.66 -11.70
CA PHE A 157 4.11 4.47 -12.54
C PHE A 157 4.30 5.66 -13.48
N SER A 158 5.43 6.35 -13.36
CA SER A 158 5.83 7.47 -14.24
C SER A 158 6.95 7.10 -15.21
N GLY A 159 7.71 6.05 -14.92
CA GLY A 159 8.93 5.67 -15.62
C GLY A 159 10.18 6.41 -15.12
N ASN A 160 10.06 7.32 -14.16
CA ASN A 160 11.16 8.14 -13.62
C ASN A 160 11.86 7.43 -12.45
N ALA A 161 12.77 6.51 -12.75
CA ALA A 161 13.52 5.82 -11.70
C ALA A 161 14.51 6.76 -11.00
N HIS A 162 14.49 6.75 -9.66
CA HIS A 162 15.42 7.54 -8.84
C HIS A 162 15.67 6.90 -7.47
N GLU A 163 16.74 7.33 -6.81
CA GLU A 163 17.06 6.91 -5.45
C GLU A 163 16.50 7.89 -4.42
N LEU A 164 15.95 7.35 -3.35
CA LEU A 164 15.57 8.15 -2.18
C LEU A 164 16.75 8.32 -1.23
N SER A 165 16.81 9.47 -0.56
CA SER A 165 17.65 9.61 0.62
C SER A 165 17.23 8.59 1.71
N SER A 166 18.14 8.25 2.63
CA SER A 166 17.77 7.35 3.72
C SER A 166 16.67 7.94 4.60
N LYS A 167 16.66 9.26 4.77
CA LYS A 167 15.60 9.98 5.46
C LYS A 167 14.25 9.82 4.77
N ASP A 168 14.18 10.07 3.46
CA ASP A 168 12.93 9.97 2.70
C ASP A 168 12.44 8.52 2.62
N ALA A 169 13.35 7.56 2.49
CA ALA A 169 12.95 6.16 2.53
C ALA A 169 12.39 5.76 3.89
N PHE A 170 12.98 6.25 4.99
CA PHE A 170 12.56 5.91 6.34
C PHE A 170 11.26 6.61 6.75
N TYR A 171 11.20 7.93 6.60
CA TYR A 171 10.02 8.71 7.03
C TYR A 171 8.93 8.82 5.97
N GLY A 172 9.28 8.76 4.69
CA GLY A 172 8.41 9.02 3.55
C GLY A 172 8.61 10.43 2.98
N PRO A 173 8.82 10.55 1.66
CA PRO A 173 9.09 11.84 1.02
C PRO A 173 7.92 12.82 1.17
N ILE A 174 6.68 12.34 1.06
CA ILE A 174 5.48 13.17 1.21
C ILE A 174 5.22 13.47 2.68
N LEU A 175 5.46 12.51 3.59
CA LEU A 175 5.34 12.75 5.03
C LEU A 175 6.39 13.75 5.50
N CYS A 176 7.63 13.72 5.01
CA CYS A 176 8.63 14.73 5.31
C CYS A 176 8.17 16.13 4.89
N LYS A 177 7.55 16.25 3.71
CA LYS A 177 6.98 17.53 3.25
C LYS A 177 5.82 17.99 4.15
N LYS A 178 4.88 17.10 4.48
CA LYS A 178 3.76 17.41 5.40
C LYS A 178 4.27 17.81 6.79
N PHE A 179 5.28 17.12 7.29
CA PHE A 179 5.95 17.48 8.57
C PHE A 179 6.51 18.91 8.56
N SER A 180 7.23 19.28 7.49
CA SER A 180 7.77 20.64 7.34
C SER A 180 6.68 21.73 7.24
N GLN A 181 5.47 21.35 6.88
CA GLN A 181 4.29 22.22 6.82
C GLN A 181 3.51 22.27 8.15
N GLY A 182 3.99 21.56 9.19
CA GLY A 182 3.39 21.56 10.51
C GLY A 182 2.22 20.60 10.69
N ASP A 183 2.13 19.55 9.88
CA ASP A 183 1.12 18.50 10.03
C ASP A 183 1.28 17.77 11.36
N LYS A 184 0.26 17.84 12.22
CA LYS A 184 0.30 17.30 13.58
C LYS A 184 0.24 15.78 13.62
N ASP A 185 -0.53 15.15 12.72
CA ASP A 185 -0.67 13.70 12.68
C ASP A 185 0.64 13.07 12.22
N VAL A 186 1.32 13.68 11.25
CA VAL A 186 2.65 13.27 10.81
C VAL A 186 3.68 13.47 11.92
N SER A 187 3.60 14.54 12.68
CA SER A 187 4.50 14.76 13.84
C SER A 187 4.36 13.65 14.87
N VAL A 188 3.14 13.26 15.22
CA VAL A 188 2.87 12.13 16.14
C VAL A 188 3.42 10.81 15.59
N TYR A 189 3.28 10.59 14.28
CA TYR A 189 3.82 9.39 13.65
C TYR A 189 5.36 9.37 13.65
N PHE A 190 6.02 10.50 13.41
CA PHE A 190 7.48 10.60 13.44
C PHE A 190 8.02 10.38 14.87
N ASP A 191 7.38 10.94 15.88
CA ASP A 191 7.74 10.69 17.29
C ASP A 191 7.63 9.20 17.64
N TYR A 192 6.57 8.54 17.16
CA TYR A 192 6.42 7.09 17.32
C TYR A 192 7.55 6.31 16.64
N LEU A 193 7.89 6.65 15.39
CA LEU A 193 8.97 5.99 14.66
C LEU A 193 10.31 6.18 15.39
N ASN A 194 10.63 7.40 15.75
CA ASN A 194 11.87 7.73 16.47
C ASN A 194 11.99 6.95 17.78
N LYS A 195 10.94 6.93 18.58
CA LYS A 195 10.91 6.17 19.83
C LYS A 195 11.10 4.67 19.61
N LYS A 196 10.38 4.09 18.65
CA LYS A 196 10.43 2.67 18.32
C LYS A 196 11.80 2.25 17.80
N TYR A 197 12.42 3.04 16.94
CA TYR A 197 13.69 2.69 16.31
C TYR A 197 14.90 3.09 17.12
N SER A 198 14.85 4.15 17.94
CA SER A 198 15.88 4.44 18.96
C SER A 198 16.02 3.30 19.97
N TYR A 199 14.92 2.65 20.34
CA TYR A 199 15.01 1.46 21.20
C TYR A 199 15.67 0.28 20.47
N LYS A 200 15.32 0.05 19.20
CA LYS A 200 15.92 -1.02 18.39
C LYS A 200 17.38 -0.78 18.05
N SER A 201 17.80 0.47 17.84
CA SER A 201 19.18 0.83 17.52
C SER A 201 20.14 0.58 18.67
N ARG A 202 19.66 0.53 19.93
CA ARG A 202 20.49 0.16 21.08
C ARG A 202 21.05 -1.27 21.01
N SER A 203 20.37 -2.14 20.30
CA SER A 203 20.76 -3.55 20.11
C SER A 203 21.27 -3.86 18.68
N ASN A 204 21.30 -2.88 17.79
CA ASN A 204 21.72 -3.03 16.40
C ASN A 204 22.62 -1.85 15.98
N ASN A 205 23.93 -2.10 15.94
CA ASN A 205 24.96 -1.09 15.65
C ASN A 205 24.85 -0.53 14.21
N GLU A 206 24.43 -1.34 13.23
CA GLU A 206 24.24 -0.88 11.84
C GLU A 206 23.08 0.10 11.74
N LEU A 207 21.94 -0.24 12.35
CA LEU A 207 20.78 0.64 12.40
C LEU A 207 21.11 1.94 13.14
N ARG A 208 21.85 1.87 14.24
CA ARG A 208 22.31 3.04 14.99
C ARG A 208 23.19 3.94 14.14
N SER A 209 24.22 3.39 13.51
CA SER A 209 25.13 4.15 12.65
C SER A 209 24.38 4.81 11.48
N LEU A 210 23.40 4.12 10.88
CA LEU A 210 22.56 4.68 9.84
C LEU A 210 21.75 5.87 10.37
N MET A 211 21.09 5.70 11.51
CA MET A 211 20.24 6.75 12.10
C MET A 211 21.06 7.97 12.53
N GLU A 212 22.25 7.78 13.10
CA GLU A 212 23.17 8.87 13.47
C GLU A 212 23.66 9.63 12.23
N LYS A 213 24.06 8.89 11.17
CA LYS A 213 24.52 9.49 9.90
C LYS A 213 23.45 10.34 9.22
N GLU A 214 22.20 9.96 9.34
CA GLU A 214 21.06 10.65 8.74
C GLU A 214 20.43 11.70 9.65
N GLY A 215 21.02 11.93 10.85
CA GLY A 215 20.48 12.89 11.83
C GLY A 215 19.12 12.50 12.40
N LEU A 216 18.87 11.19 12.53
CA LEU A 216 17.63 10.61 13.05
C LEU A 216 17.73 10.24 14.54
N LEU A 217 18.92 10.32 15.12
CA LEU A 217 19.24 10.16 16.56
C LEU A 217 20.02 11.37 17.05
#